data_badbd028c0cfd3abeacbad3fe762dc68
#
_entry.id   badbd028c0cfd3abeacbad3fe762dc68
#
_cell.length_a   1.000
_cell.length_b   1.000
_cell.length_c   1.000
_cell.angle_alpha   90.00
_cell.angle_beta   90.00
_cell.angle_gamma   90.00
#
_symmetry.space_group_name_H-M   'P 1'
#
loop_
_entity.id
_entity.type
_entity.pdbx_description
1 polymer ?
#
loop_
_entity_poly.entity_id
_entity_poly.type
_entity_poly.pdbx_seq_one_letter_code
_entity_poly.pdbx_strand_id
1 'polypeptide(L)'
;FDRIKLTFNLKHDMKKLAIGVDIGGINTAFGLVDENGDLYAESVISTKKYPYVDDYPAYVEDLCDSMRALAQSLSFEYELTGIGIGAPNANYHKGTIETPANLWKFKEGDPNPDESRRVFPLADDISKCFGGVKTLITNDANAATIGEMIYGNAKGMRDFIMITLGTGLGSGFVANGE
;
A
#
# COMPACT_ATOMS: atom_id res chain seq x y z
N PHE A 1 -31.06 -22.75 45.19
CA PHE A 1 -30.84 -23.08 43.72
C PHE A 1 -30.14 -21.93 43.08
N ASP A 2 -28.80 -21.99 43.11
CA ASP A 2 -27.93 -21.02 42.51
C ASP A 2 -27.92 -21.21 40.97
N ARG A 3 -28.39 -20.18 40.26
CA ARG A 3 -28.24 -20.11 38.80
C ARG A 3 -26.78 -19.82 38.48
N ILE A 4 -26.05 -20.82 38.05
CA ILE A 4 -24.73 -20.65 37.40
C ILE A 4 -24.98 -19.88 36.09
N LYS A 5 -24.62 -18.60 36.09
CA LYS A 5 -24.48 -17.81 34.83
C LYS A 5 -23.22 -18.31 34.12
N LEU A 6 -23.37 -19.20 33.17
CA LEU A 6 -22.34 -19.47 32.18
C LEU A 6 -22.22 -18.26 31.28
N THR A 7 -21.22 -17.38 31.57
CA THR A 7 -20.81 -16.33 30.67
C THR A 7 -19.94 -17.00 29.60
N PHE A 8 -20.53 -17.34 28.47
CA PHE A 8 -19.76 -17.67 27.28
C PHE A 8 -19.04 -16.39 26.82
N ASN A 9 -17.75 -16.26 27.15
CA ASN A 9 -16.85 -15.36 26.48
C ASN A 9 -16.61 -15.94 25.08
N LEU A 10 -17.52 -15.69 24.15
CA LEU A 10 -17.23 -15.77 22.73
C LEU A 10 -16.27 -14.60 22.46
N LYS A 11 -14.97 -14.85 22.53
CA LYS A 11 -14.02 -14.08 21.73
C LYS A 11 -14.47 -14.30 20.29
N HIS A 12 -15.26 -13.39 19.75
CA HIS A 12 -15.39 -13.25 18.31
C HIS A 12 -13.97 -12.98 17.83
N ASP A 13 -13.38 -13.95 17.14
CA ASP A 13 -12.13 -13.72 16.41
C ASP A 13 -12.43 -12.58 15.43
N MET A 14 -11.96 -11.39 15.79
CA MET A 14 -12.15 -10.20 14.99
C MET A 14 -11.42 -10.41 13.66
N LYS A 15 -12.12 -10.16 12.56
CA LYS A 15 -11.54 -10.33 11.23
C LYS A 15 -10.29 -9.46 11.10
N LYS A 16 -9.20 -10.01 10.57
CA LYS A 16 -7.95 -9.28 10.34
C LYS A 16 -7.90 -8.82 8.89
N LEU A 17 -7.74 -7.52 8.69
CA LEU A 17 -7.61 -6.92 7.37
C LEU A 17 -6.31 -6.15 7.25
N ALA A 18 -5.82 -6.02 6.03
CA ALA A 18 -4.74 -5.12 5.66
C ALA A 18 -5.21 -4.17 4.55
N ILE A 19 -4.62 -2.99 4.47
CA ILE A 19 -4.79 -2.11 3.33
C ILE A 19 -3.65 -2.36 2.34
N GLY A 20 -4.00 -2.70 1.10
CA GLY A 20 -3.08 -2.70 -0.03
C GLY A 20 -3.19 -1.38 -0.78
N VAL A 21 -2.07 -0.79 -1.17
CA VAL A 21 -1.98 0.47 -1.94
C VAL A 21 -1.09 0.26 -3.15
N ASP A 22 -1.58 0.62 -4.33
CA ASP A 22 -0.82 0.63 -5.59
C ASP A 22 -0.71 2.06 -6.12
N ILE A 23 0.50 2.61 -6.14
CA ILE A 23 0.77 3.99 -6.54
C ILE A 23 1.26 4.03 -7.97
N GLY A 24 0.38 4.44 -8.88
CA GLY A 24 0.73 4.74 -10.25
C GLY A 24 0.89 6.24 -10.52
N GLY A 25 1.47 6.59 -11.66
CA GLY A 25 1.67 7.99 -12.06
C GLY A 25 0.39 8.76 -12.38
N ILE A 26 -0.74 8.07 -12.61
CA ILE A 26 -2.04 8.68 -12.91
C ILE A 26 -2.97 8.55 -11.71
N ASN A 27 -3.10 7.35 -11.18
CA ASN A 27 -3.99 7.03 -10.08
C ASN A 27 -3.24 6.25 -9.00
N THR A 28 -3.73 6.37 -7.76
CA THR A 28 -3.38 5.50 -6.63
C THR A 28 -4.62 4.70 -6.27
N ALA A 29 -4.57 3.38 -6.44
CA ALA A 29 -5.62 2.46 -6.04
C ALA A 29 -5.31 1.88 -4.65
N PHE A 30 -6.34 1.62 -3.85
CA PHE A 30 -6.18 0.98 -2.55
C PHE A 30 -7.41 0.19 -2.16
N GLY A 31 -7.22 -0.86 -1.35
CA GLY A 31 -8.30 -1.74 -0.93
C GLY A 31 -8.01 -2.45 0.38
N LEU A 32 -9.08 -2.91 1.05
CA LEU A 32 -9.05 -3.73 2.25
C LEU A 32 -9.16 -5.19 1.87
N VAL A 33 -8.16 -5.98 2.27
CA VAL A 33 -8.06 -7.40 1.97
C VAL A 33 -7.80 -8.22 3.24
N ASP A 34 -8.24 -9.47 3.27
CA ASP A 34 -7.87 -10.41 4.31
C ASP A 34 -6.67 -11.29 3.93
N GLU A 35 -6.30 -12.21 4.83
CA GLU A 35 -5.19 -13.14 4.64
C GLU A 35 -5.36 -14.14 3.49
N ASN A 36 -6.61 -14.33 3.01
CA ASN A 36 -6.91 -15.19 1.87
C ASN A 36 -6.82 -14.44 0.53
N GLY A 37 -6.68 -13.10 0.57
CA GLY A 37 -6.72 -12.24 -0.59
C GLY A 37 -8.13 -11.80 -1.00
N ASP A 38 -9.14 -12.05 -0.15
CA ASP A 38 -10.50 -11.60 -0.39
C ASP A 38 -10.60 -10.08 -0.22
N LEU A 39 -11.10 -9.39 -1.25
CA LEU A 39 -11.26 -7.94 -1.27
C LEU A 39 -12.62 -7.55 -0.66
N TYR A 40 -12.61 -6.66 0.34
CA TYR A 40 -13.79 -6.19 1.06
C TYR A 40 -14.29 -4.83 0.61
N ALA A 41 -13.37 -3.95 0.28
CA ALA A 41 -13.66 -2.62 -0.25
C ALA A 41 -12.45 -2.10 -1.02
N GLU A 42 -12.69 -1.26 -2.01
CA GLU A 42 -11.64 -0.60 -2.79
C GLU A 42 -12.02 0.83 -3.14
N SER A 43 -11.03 1.65 -3.40
CA SER A 43 -11.19 3.03 -3.86
C SER A 43 -9.95 3.48 -4.62
N VAL A 44 -10.04 4.67 -5.20
CA VAL A 44 -8.97 5.26 -6.00
C VAL A 44 -8.95 6.76 -5.81
N ILE A 45 -7.74 7.34 -5.73
CA ILE A 45 -7.51 8.79 -5.86
C ILE A 45 -6.66 9.09 -7.09
N SER A 46 -6.71 10.33 -7.56
CA SER A 46 -5.89 10.76 -8.69
C SER A 46 -4.50 11.21 -8.21
N THR A 47 -3.46 10.41 -8.48
CA THR A 47 -2.07 10.81 -8.25
C THR A 47 -1.69 12.03 -9.09
N LYS A 48 -2.22 12.11 -10.32
CA LYS A 48 -1.95 13.21 -11.27
C LYS A 48 -2.37 14.58 -10.75
N LYS A 49 -3.27 14.64 -9.77
CA LYS A 49 -3.68 15.89 -9.10
C LYS A 49 -2.52 16.56 -8.34
N TYR A 50 -1.49 15.78 -8.01
CA TYR A 50 -0.35 16.16 -7.18
C TYR A 50 0.97 15.97 -7.96
N PRO A 51 1.26 16.76 -9.01
CA PRO A 51 2.36 16.47 -9.92
C PRO A 51 3.74 16.89 -9.40
N TYR A 52 3.80 17.76 -8.39
CA TYR A 52 5.03 18.41 -7.98
C TYR A 52 5.53 17.97 -6.60
N VAL A 53 6.82 18.16 -6.33
CA VAL A 53 7.45 17.87 -5.02
C VAL A 53 6.69 18.54 -3.87
N ASP A 54 6.30 19.80 -4.06
CA ASP A 54 5.61 20.59 -3.03
C ASP A 54 4.16 20.11 -2.78
N ASP A 55 3.60 19.30 -3.68
CA ASP A 55 2.25 18.75 -3.55
C ASP A 55 2.23 17.45 -2.70
N TYR A 56 3.41 16.87 -2.39
CA TYR A 56 3.50 15.61 -1.65
C TYR A 56 2.76 15.60 -0.32
N PRO A 57 2.84 16.63 0.55
CA PRO A 57 2.07 16.63 1.79
C PRO A 57 0.55 16.58 1.57
N ALA A 58 0.04 17.29 0.57
CA ALA A 58 -1.38 17.28 0.22
C ALA A 58 -1.82 15.94 -0.38
N TYR A 59 -0.93 15.27 -1.13
CA TYR A 59 -1.16 13.91 -1.60
C TYR A 59 -1.28 12.91 -0.44
N VAL A 60 -0.38 12.98 0.54
CA VAL A 60 -0.41 12.09 1.72
C VAL A 60 -1.70 12.31 2.51
N GLU A 61 -2.11 13.56 2.72
CA GLU A 61 -3.36 13.90 3.41
C GLU A 61 -4.58 13.31 2.68
N ASP A 62 -4.73 13.56 1.37
CA ASP A 62 -5.84 13.03 0.56
C ASP A 62 -5.87 11.48 0.57
N LEU A 63 -4.70 10.84 0.45
CA LEU A 63 -4.60 9.38 0.51
C LEU A 63 -5.01 8.85 1.89
N CYS A 64 -4.50 9.43 2.97
CA CYS A 64 -4.85 9.03 4.33
C CYS A 64 -6.34 9.20 4.63
N ASP A 65 -6.94 10.32 4.22
CA ASP A 65 -8.36 10.59 4.45
C ASP A 65 -9.23 9.63 3.64
N SER A 66 -8.87 9.37 2.38
CA SER A 66 -9.58 8.43 1.52
C SER A 66 -9.48 6.99 2.03
N MET A 67 -8.31 6.56 2.52
CA MET A 67 -8.12 5.25 3.12
C MET A 67 -8.91 5.11 4.44
N ARG A 68 -8.96 6.15 5.28
CA ARG A 68 -9.79 6.15 6.51
C ARG A 68 -11.28 6.07 6.17
N ALA A 69 -11.73 6.83 5.19
CA ALA A 69 -13.14 6.78 4.74
C ALA A 69 -13.50 5.38 4.24
N LEU A 70 -12.61 4.74 3.47
CA LEU A 70 -12.79 3.36 3.01
C LEU A 70 -12.85 2.39 4.21
N ALA A 71 -11.93 2.52 5.16
CA ALA A 71 -11.86 1.68 6.35
C ALA A 71 -13.14 1.79 7.21
N GLN A 72 -13.73 2.97 7.30
CA GLN A 72 -14.98 3.24 8.02
C GLN A 72 -16.24 2.81 7.26
N SER A 73 -16.16 2.52 5.98
CA SER A 73 -17.31 2.11 5.17
C SER A 73 -17.77 0.68 5.43
N LEU A 74 -16.92 -0.15 6.05
CA LEU A 74 -17.28 -1.53 6.39
C LEU A 74 -18.29 -1.56 7.53
N SER A 75 -19.31 -2.41 7.40
CA SER A 75 -20.42 -2.54 8.36
C SER A 75 -20.15 -3.51 9.53
N PHE A 76 -18.92 -4.04 9.63
CA PHE A 76 -18.51 -4.97 10.66
C PHE A 76 -17.17 -4.53 11.31
N GLU A 77 -16.92 -4.99 12.53
CA GLU A 77 -15.68 -4.73 13.25
C GLU A 77 -14.55 -5.61 12.73
N TYR A 78 -13.34 -5.05 12.62
CA TYR A 78 -12.13 -5.75 12.20
C TYR A 78 -10.89 -5.12 12.82
N GLU A 79 -9.80 -5.86 12.82
CA GLU A 79 -8.46 -5.41 13.20
C GLU A 79 -7.67 -5.04 11.95
N LEU A 80 -7.20 -3.79 11.85
CA LEU A 80 -6.27 -3.39 10.80
C LEU A 80 -4.86 -3.83 11.21
N THR A 81 -4.34 -4.86 10.55
CA THR A 81 -3.06 -5.50 10.90
C THR A 81 -1.84 -4.89 10.23
N GLY A 82 -2.03 -4.18 9.12
CA GLY A 82 -0.93 -3.57 8.38
C GLY A 82 -1.36 -2.83 7.12
N ILE A 83 -0.41 -2.11 6.53
CA ILE A 83 -0.56 -1.42 5.26
C ILE A 83 0.61 -1.81 4.37
N GLY A 84 0.33 -2.31 3.16
CA GLY A 84 1.33 -2.66 2.15
C GLY A 84 1.23 -1.72 0.95
N ILE A 85 2.35 -1.14 0.52
CA ILE A 85 2.40 -0.16 -0.56
C ILE A 85 3.31 -0.68 -1.69
N GLY A 86 2.77 -0.78 -2.90
CA GLY A 86 3.51 -0.91 -4.14
C GLY A 86 3.69 0.47 -4.79
N ALA A 87 4.92 0.86 -5.09
CA ALA A 87 5.19 2.16 -5.68
C ALA A 87 6.44 2.15 -6.57
N PRO A 88 6.50 3.01 -7.62
CA PRO A 88 7.70 3.14 -8.42
C PRO A 88 8.85 3.71 -7.58
N ASN A 89 10.07 3.24 -7.83
CA ASN A 89 11.29 3.68 -7.13
C ASN A 89 11.23 3.57 -5.59
N ALA A 90 10.44 2.64 -5.07
CA ALA A 90 10.34 2.40 -3.64
C ALA A 90 11.59 1.69 -3.10
N ASN A 91 12.07 2.17 -1.95
CA ASN A 91 13.14 1.55 -1.17
C ASN A 91 12.53 0.88 0.07
N TYR A 92 12.47 -0.45 0.04
CA TYR A 92 11.88 -1.26 1.12
C TYR A 92 12.57 -1.04 2.49
N HIS A 93 13.91 -0.95 2.48
CA HIS A 93 14.67 -0.85 3.73
C HIS A 93 14.54 0.50 4.41
N LYS A 94 14.33 1.57 3.64
CA LYS A 94 14.18 2.93 4.16
C LYS A 94 12.72 3.36 4.34
N GLY A 95 11.77 2.64 3.75
CA GLY A 95 10.36 3.04 3.76
C GLY A 95 10.06 4.25 2.87
N THR A 96 10.90 4.53 1.85
CA THR A 96 10.86 5.75 1.05
C THR A 96 10.54 5.47 -0.41
N ILE A 97 10.05 6.50 -1.12
CA ILE A 97 10.12 6.58 -2.59
C ILE A 97 11.26 7.56 -2.93
N GLU A 98 12.19 7.13 -3.78
CA GLU A 98 13.41 7.90 -4.07
C GLU A 98 13.46 8.29 -5.56
N THR A 99 13.49 9.59 -5.84
CA THR A 99 13.60 10.16 -7.20
C THR A 99 12.71 9.48 -8.25
N PRO A 100 11.40 9.35 -8.02
CA PRO A 100 10.52 8.63 -8.95
C PRO A 100 10.42 9.37 -10.29
N ALA A 101 10.47 8.62 -11.39
CA ALA A 101 10.47 9.19 -12.73
C ALA A 101 9.15 9.91 -13.08
N ASN A 102 8.04 9.40 -12.60
CA ASN A 102 6.68 9.83 -12.99
C ASN A 102 5.87 10.47 -11.87
N LEU A 103 6.43 10.66 -10.68
CA LEU A 103 5.79 11.26 -9.52
C LEU A 103 6.58 12.48 -9.05
N TRP A 104 5.91 13.46 -8.50
CA TRP A 104 6.45 14.61 -7.77
C TRP A 104 7.69 15.24 -8.41
N LYS A 105 7.50 15.79 -9.59
CA LYS A 105 8.56 16.50 -10.36
C LYS A 105 8.80 17.89 -9.80
N PHE A 106 9.96 18.47 -10.10
CA PHE A 106 10.15 19.90 -9.89
C PHE A 106 9.26 20.70 -10.84
N LYS A 107 8.78 21.85 -10.38
CA LYS A 107 8.12 22.83 -11.24
C LYS A 107 9.15 23.42 -12.21
N GLU A 108 8.70 23.81 -13.39
CA GLU A 108 9.55 24.58 -14.31
C GLU A 108 9.99 25.87 -13.62
N GLY A 109 11.32 26.14 -13.61
CA GLY A 109 11.89 27.30 -12.92
C GLY A 109 11.99 27.16 -11.40
N ASP A 110 11.88 25.94 -10.83
CA ASP A 110 12.14 25.73 -9.40
C ASP A 110 13.51 26.30 -9.02
N PRO A 111 13.60 27.19 -8.01
CA PRO A 111 14.86 27.85 -7.65
C PRO A 111 15.87 26.90 -6.99
N ASN A 112 15.43 25.72 -6.56
CA ASN A 112 16.26 24.72 -5.89
C ASN A 112 15.90 23.29 -6.33
N PRO A 113 16.22 22.87 -7.56
CA PRO A 113 15.92 21.56 -8.09
C PRO A 113 16.90 20.49 -7.55
N ASP A 114 17.05 20.38 -6.24
CA ASP A 114 17.90 19.41 -5.58
C ASP A 114 17.20 18.05 -5.48
N GLU A 115 17.76 17.02 -6.08
CA GLU A 115 17.22 15.65 -6.07
C GLU A 115 17.03 15.09 -4.66
N SER A 116 17.75 15.60 -3.65
CA SER A 116 17.50 15.21 -2.25
C SER A 116 16.09 15.56 -1.76
N ARG A 117 15.44 16.57 -2.36
CA ARG A 117 14.03 16.91 -2.10
C ARG A 117 13.05 15.90 -2.70
N ARG A 118 13.52 14.95 -3.49
CA ARG A 118 12.70 13.88 -4.10
C ARG A 118 12.87 12.54 -3.38
N VAL A 119 13.12 12.58 -2.09
CA VAL A 119 13.09 11.43 -1.17
C VAL A 119 11.92 11.58 -0.23
N PHE A 120 10.93 10.70 -0.36
CA PHE A 120 9.64 10.80 0.31
C PHE A 120 9.47 9.67 1.32
N PRO A 121 9.38 9.93 2.64
CA PRO A 121 9.28 8.91 3.69
C PRO A 121 7.83 8.36 3.81
N LEU A 122 7.27 7.87 2.71
CA LEU A 122 5.85 7.58 2.59
C LEU A 122 5.37 6.51 3.57
N ALA A 123 6.17 5.47 3.84
CA ALA A 123 5.76 4.42 4.78
C ALA A 123 5.56 4.98 6.19
N ASP A 124 6.48 5.86 6.65
CA ASP A 124 6.39 6.51 7.94
C ASP A 124 5.22 7.49 8.02
N ASP A 125 5.00 8.27 6.96
CA ASP A 125 3.94 9.26 6.92
C ASP A 125 2.56 8.59 6.94
N ILE A 126 2.35 7.53 6.17
CA ILE A 126 1.11 6.73 6.22
C ILE A 126 0.96 6.02 7.57
N SER A 127 2.03 5.43 8.13
CA SER A 127 1.99 4.80 9.46
C SER A 127 1.51 5.77 10.54
N LYS A 128 2.02 7.01 10.54
CA LYS A 128 1.58 8.08 11.47
C LYS A 128 0.09 8.39 11.32
N CYS A 129 -0.42 8.45 10.08
CA CYS A 129 -1.84 8.67 9.82
C CYS A 129 -2.76 7.61 10.44
N PHE A 130 -2.25 6.38 10.60
CA PHE A 130 -2.98 5.23 11.14
C PHE A 130 -2.51 4.81 12.55
N GLY A 131 -2.02 5.76 13.34
CA GLY A 131 -1.67 5.54 14.75
C GLY A 131 -0.50 4.58 14.98
N GLY A 132 0.43 4.48 14.02
CA GLY A 132 1.60 3.62 14.11
C GLY A 132 1.37 2.20 13.57
N VAL A 133 0.31 1.95 12.81
CA VAL A 133 0.09 0.67 12.12
C VAL A 133 1.30 0.35 11.24
N LYS A 134 1.76 -0.90 11.31
CA LYS A 134 2.90 -1.37 10.51
C LYS A 134 2.67 -1.13 9.03
N THR A 135 3.49 -0.30 8.42
CA THR A 135 3.41 0.06 7.00
C THR A 135 4.71 -0.35 6.30
N LEU A 136 4.58 -1.09 5.21
CA LEU A 136 5.69 -1.53 4.38
C LEU A 136 5.50 -1.01 2.97
N ILE A 137 6.61 -0.68 2.32
CA ILE A 137 6.63 -0.24 0.92
C ILE A 137 7.63 -1.05 0.12
N THR A 138 7.28 -1.39 -1.11
CA THR A 138 8.18 -2.04 -2.07
C THR A 138 7.92 -1.53 -3.48
N ASN A 139 8.78 -1.90 -4.42
CA ASN A 139 8.53 -1.60 -5.82
C ASN A 139 7.22 -2.26 -6.30
N ASP A 140 6.47 -1.58 -7.17
CA ASP A 140 5.18 -2.01 -7.72
C ASP A 140 5.25 -3.40 -8.39
N ALA A 141 6.26 -3.65 -9.23
CA ALA A 141 6.44 -4.95 -9.86
C ALA A 141 6.80 -6.05 -8.85
N ASN A 142 7.57 -5.73 -7.80
CA ASN A 142 7.85 -6.67 -6.71
C ASN A 142 6.59 -6.99 -5.91
N ALA A 143 5.76 -5.98 -5.60
CA ALA A 143 4.48 -6.19 -4.92
C ALA A 143 3.57 -7.10 -5.73
N ALA A 144 3.44 -6.85 -7.04
CA ALA A 144 2.68 -7.69 -7.95
C ALA A 144 3.21 -9.11 -8.05
N THR A 145 4.54 -9.28 -8.08
CA THR A 145 5.20 -10.60 -8.10
C THR A 145 4.89 -11.41 -6.84
N ILE A 146 4.95 -10.77 -5.67
CA ILE A 146 4.56 -11.40 -4.38
C ILE A 146 3.07 -11.77 -4.40
N GLY A 147 2.22 -10.89 -4.92
CA GLY A 147 0.79 -11.15 -5.07
C GLY A 147 0.51 -12.39 -5.92
N GLU A 148 1.16 -12.54 -7.08
CA GLU A 148 1.05 -13.72 -7.94
C GLU A 148 1.59 -15.00 -7.27
N MET A 149 2.66 -14.89 -6.50
CA MET A 149 3.24 -16.01 -5.78
C MET A 149 2.30 -16.54 -4.68
N ILE A 150 1.60 -15.65 -3.98
CA ILE A 150 0.78 -16.03 -2.82
C ILE A 150 -0.66 -16.36 -3.25
N TYR A 151 -1.26 -15.54 -4.11
CA TYR A 151 -2.69 -15.60 -4.44
C TYR A 151 -2.98 -15.93 -5.90
N GLY A 152 -2.02 -15.68 -6.82
CA GLY A 152 -2.23 -15.76 -8.26
C GLY A 152 -1.78 -17.06 -8.91
N ASN A 153 -1.46 -16.97 -10.19
CA ASN A 153 -1.13 -18.11 -11.04
C ASN A 153 0.24 -18.72 -10.73
N ALA A 154 1.14 -18.00 -10.03
CA ALA A 154 2.44 -18.49 -9.63
C ALA A 154 2.42 -19.22 -8.27
N LYS A 155 1.24 -19.43 -7.68
CA LYS A 155 1.10 -20.13 -6.39
C LYS A 155 1.71 -21.54 -6.45
N GLY A 156 2.68 -21.77 -5.57
CA GLY A 156 3.42 -23.04 -5.51
C GLY A 156 4.61 -23.15 -6.47
N MET A 157 4.82 -22.18 -7.33
CA MET A 157 6.04 -22.08 -8.15
C MET A 157 7.21 -21.60 -7.30
N ARG A 158 8.37 -22.18 -7.52
CA ARG A 158 9.61 -21.79 -6.84
C ARG A 158 10.50 -20.89 -7.68
N ASP A 159 10.32 -20.94 -8.99
CA ASP A 159 11.13 -20.21 -9.97
C ASP A 159 10.19 -19.65 -11.02
N PHE A 160 10.08 -18.33 -11.11
CA PHE A 160 9.29 -17.64 -12.14
C PHE A 160 9.72 -16.19 -12.31
N ILE A 161 9.34 -15.64 -13.44
CA ILE A 161 9.50 -14.22 -13.76
C ILE A 161 8.13 -13.64 -14.01
N MET A 162 7.82 -12.51 -13.36
CA MET A 162 6.68 -11.68 -13.67
C MET A 162 7.13 -10.46 -14.44
N ILE A 163 6.37 -10.09 -15.47
CA ILE A 163 6.59 -8.88 -16.28
C ILE A 163 5.33 -8.06 -16.25
N THR A 164 5.44 -6.79 -15.84
CA THR A 164 4.37 -5.81 -15.92
C THR A 164 4.58 -4.88 -17.12
N LEU A 165 3.55 -4.76 -17.96
CA LEU A 165 3.55 -3.91 -19.14
C LEU A 165 2.53 -2.78 -18.93
N GLY A 166 3.01 -1.56 -18.75
CA GLY A 166 2.18 -0.37 -18.53
C GLY A 166 2.84 0.86 -19.16
N THR A 167 2.83 1.99 -18.47
CA THR A 167 3.60 3.19 -18.87
C THR A 167 5.10 2.89 -18.96
N GLY A 168 5.57 1.93 -18.18
CA GLY A 168 6.93 1.37 -18.20
C GLY A 168 6.91 -0.15 -18.23
N LEU A 169 8.09 -0.73 -18.27
CA LEU A 169 8.34 -2.16 -18.10
C LEU A 169 8.80 -2.41 -16.66
N GLY A 170 8.04 -3.20 -15.91
CA GLY A 170 8.46 -3.70 -14.61
C GLY A 170 8.70 -5.20 -14.66
N SER A 171 9.51 -5.72 -13.74
CA SER A 171 9.74 -7.15 -13.61
C SER A 171 10.02 -7.52 -12.15
N GLY A 172 9.60 -8.73 -11.78
CA GLY A 172 9.98 -9.38 -10.54
C GLY A 172 10.47 -10.79 -10.83
N PHE A 173 11.45 -11.23 -10.08
CA PHE A 173 12.07 -12.54 -10.21
C PHE A 173 11.91 -13.29 -8.90
N VAL A 174 11.50 -14.54 -8.98
CA VAL A 174 11.52 -15.47 -7.84
C VAL A 174 12.41 -16.63 -8.22
N ALA A 175 13.37 -16.94 -7.35
CA ALA A 175 14.28 -18.07 -7.52
C ALA A 175 14.37 -18.85 -6.20
N ASN A 176 14.21 -20.17 -6.26
CA ASN A 176 14.19 -21.05 -5.08
C ASN A 176 13.08 -20.72 -4.05
N GLY A 177 12.05 -19.98 -4.47
CA GLY A 177 10.93 -19.59 -3.61
C GLY A 177 11.14 -18.26 -2.86
N GLU A 178 12.17 -17.48 -3.27
CA GLU A 178 12.53 -16.16 -2.69
C GLU A 178 12.67 -15.12 -3.80
#